data_b9b98c8e1e896a6a249d71f3ed482de1
#
_entry.id   b9b98c8e1e896a6a249d71f3ed482de1
#
_cell.length_a   1.000
_cell.length_b   1.000
_cell.length_c   1.000
_cell.angle_alpha   90.00
_cell.angle_beta   90.00
_cell.angle_gamma   90.00
#
_symmetry.space_group_name_H-M   'P 1'
#
loop_
_entity.id
_entity.type
_entity.pdbx_description
1 polymer ?
#
loop_
_entity_poly.entity_id
_entity_poly.type
_entity_poly.pdbx_seq_one_letter_code
_entity_poly.pdbx_strand_id
1 'polypeptide(L)'
;MSNVALDFSVRTATTHTPQFLGLPQGAWFQEGGFETAGEGVVIGFVDTGIDPTHPSFGDSKSNHPYPVPAHFSGICEVTRDFPSGSCNRKLVGARHFAASAITRGIFNSTQDYASPFDGDGHGT
;
A
#
# COMPACT_ATOMS: atom_id res chain seq x y z
N MET A 1 -34.19 23.87 8.53
CA MET A 1 -32.84 24.22 7.99
C MET A 1 -31.90 23.11 8.36
N SER A 2 -31.27 22.48 7.41
CA SER A 2 -30.17 21.57 7.64
C SER A 2 -28.97 22.34 8.19
N ASN A 3 -28.23 21.74 9.08
CA ASN A 3 -27.04 22.36 9.68
C ASN A 3 -26.06 22.85 8.61
N VAL A 4 -25.58 24.07 8.77
CA VAL A 4 -24.48 24.62 7.99
C VAL A 4 -23.22 24.47 8.85
N ALA A 5 -22.25 23.71 8.38
CA ALA A 5 -20.93 23.61 8.98
C ALA A 5 -19.95 24.46 8.16
N LEU A 6 -18.98 25.06 8.84
CA LEU A 6 -17.86 25.70 8.15
C LEU A 6 -17.04 24.64 7.42
N ASP A 7 -16.77 24.89 6.16
CA ASP A 7 -15.82 24.07 5.39
C ASP A 7 -14.40 24.38 5.86
N PHE A 8 -13.60 23.33 6.03
CA PHE A 8 -12.18 23.47 6.39
C PHE A 8 -11.37 22.38 5.71
N SER A 9 -10.18 22.74 5.31
CA SER A 9 -9.24 21.78 4.74
C SER A 9 -8.60 20.95 5.84
N VAL A 10 -8.67 19.65 5.71
CA VAL A 10 -7.93 18.69 6.53
C VAL A 10 -6.78 18.11 5.71
N ARG A 11 -5.66 17.89 6.36
CA ARG A 11 -4.54 17.12 5.80
C ARG A 11 -4.44 15.80 6.53
N THR A 12 -4.11 14.75 5.81
CA THR A 12 -3.76 13.47 6.42
C THR A 12 -2.52 13.65 7.28
N ALA A 13 -2.55 13.13 8.51
CA ALA A 13 -1.46 13.24 9.48
C ALA A 13 -1.37 11.94 10.27
N THR A 14 -1.06 10.83 9.57
CA THR A 14 -1.13 9.48 10.13
C THR A 14 0.16 9.03 10.81
N THR A 15 1.28 9.73 10.58
CA THR A 15 2.60 9.34 11.11
C THR A 15 2.64 9.23 12.63
N HIS A 16 1.91 10.08 13.35
CA HIS A 16 1.86 10.07 14.82
C HIS A 16 0.63 9.35 15.39
N THR A 17 -0.26 8.86 14.54
CA THR A 17 -1.48 8.16 14.98
C THR A 17 -1.19 6.94 15.85
N PRO A 18 -0.21 6.08 15.55
CA PRO A 18 0.12 4.95 16.41
C PRO A 18 0.49 5.36 17.84
N GLN A 19 1.29 6.42 17.99
CA GLN A 19 1.68 6.95 19.30
C GLN A 19 0.49 7.55 20.04
N PHE A 20 -0.34 8.32 19.33
CA PHE A 20 -1.56 8.90 19.89
C PHE A 20 -2.52 7.83 20.42
N LEU A 21 -2.66 6.73 19.70
CA LEU A 21 -3.48 5.58 20.10
C LEU A 21 -2.81 4.68 21.15
N GLY A 22 -1.57 4.95 21.52
CA GLY A 22 -0.83 4.13 22.48
C GLY A 22 -0.47 2.73 21.96
N LEU A 23 -0.48 2.51 20.65
CA LEU A 23 -0.21 1.19 20.06
C LEU A 23 1.17 0.64 20.40
N PRO A 24 2.28 1.43 20.39
CA PRO A 24 3.60 0.92 20.70
C PRO A 24 3.75 0.37 22.11
N GLN A 25 3.08 0.98 23.08
CA GLN A 25 3.10 0.56 24.49
C GLN A 25 1.99 -0.43 24.85
N GLY A 26 0.99 -0.57 23.98
CA GLY A 26 -0.19 -1.40 24.18
C GLY A 26 -0.19 -2.65 23.29
N ALA A 27 -1.06 -2.67 22.32
CA ALA A 27 -1.32 -3.84 21.48
C ALA A 27 -0.05 -4.38 20.78
N TRP A 28 0.79 -3.52 20.24
CA TRP A 28 2.01 -3.96 19.56
C TRP A 28 3.02 -4.59 20.50
N PHE A 29 3.13 -4.06 21.73
CA PHE A 29 4.04 -4.65 22.73
C PHE A 29 3.64 -6.08 23.10
N GLN A 30 2.33 -6.36 23.19
CA GLN A 30 1.81 -7.69 23.47
C GLN A 30 2.05 -8.67 22.33
N GLU A 31 2.11 -8.17 21.10
CA GLU A 31 2.35 -8.95 19.88
C GLU A 31 3.84 -9.04 19.50
N GLY A 32 4.75 -8.77 20.43
CA GLY A 32 6.19 -8.82 20.18
C GLY A 32 6.81 -7.52 19.64
N GLY A 33 6.05 -6.43 19.66
CA GLY A 33 6.47 -5.11 19.22
C GLY A 33 6.11 -4.82 17.77
N PHE A 34 6.43 -3.62 17.32
CA PHE A 34 6.08 -3.15 15.97
C PHE A 34 6.77 -3.95 14.84
N GLU A 35 7.85 -4.65 15.14
CA GLU A 35 8.59 -5.44 14.15
C GLU A 35 7.86 -6.73 13.76
N THR A 36 7.01 -7.26 14.65
CA THR A 36 6.29 -8.51 14.45
C THR A 36 4.78 -8.35 14.44
N ALA A 37 4.26 -7.20 14.87
CA ALA A 37 2.84 -6.93 14.86
C ALA A 37 2.25 -7.03 13.45
N GLY A 38 1.27 -7.93 13.27
CA GLY A 38 0.64 -8.19 11.98
C GLY A 38 1.41 -9.18 11.09
N GLU A 39 2.46 -9.83 11.57
CA GLU A 39 3.16 -10.87 10.82
C GLU A 39 2.19 -11.96 10.34
N GLY A 40 2.31 -12.36 9.06
CA GLY A 40 1.46 -13.37 8.43
C GLY A 40 0.08 -12.87 8.00
N VAL A 41 -0.29 -11.63 8.31
CA VAL A 41 -1.54 -11.01 7.84
C VAL A 41 -1.32 -10.40 6.45
N VAL A 42 -2.16 -10.79 5.49
CA VAL A 42 -2.18 -10.20 4.15
C VAL A 42 -3.30 -9.16 4.09
N ILE A 43 -2.94 -7.92 3.78
CA ILE A 43 -3.88 -6.81 3.61
C ILE A 43 -3.92 -6.44 2.14
N GLY A 44 -5.11 -6.40 1.54
CA GLY A 44 -5.33 -5.92 0.19
C GLY A 44 -5.71 -4.44 0.18
N PHE A 45 -5.07 -3.67 -0.68
CA PHE A 45 -5.40 -2.28 -0.94
C PHE A 45 -5.93 -2.13 -2.36
N VAL A 46 -7.03 -1.44 -2.53
CA VAL A 46 -7.58 -1.03 -3.83
C VAL A 46 -7.47 0.48 -3.89
N ASP A 47 -6.47 0.95 -4.61
CA ASP A 47 -6.10 2.36 -4.64
C ASP A 47 -5.52 2.76 -6.01
N THR A 48 -4.91 3.92 -6.13
CA THR A 48 -4.31 4.44 -7.37
C THR A 48 -3.04 3.72 -7.81
N GLY A 49 -2.45 2.94 -6.92
CA GLY A 49 -1.23 2.17 -7.16
C GLY A 49 -0.34 2.13 -5.93
N ILE A 50 0.93 1.82 -6.15
CA ILE A 50 1.95 1.79 -5.10
C ILE A 50 3.32 2.11 -5.70
N ASP A 51 4.16 2.88 -4.98
CA ASP A 51 5.58 3.03 -5.30
C ASP A 51 6.40 1.95 -4.56
N PRO A 52 6.87 0.91 -5.26
CA PRO A 52 7.61 -0.18 -4.64
C PRO A 52 9.00 0.25 -4.12
N THR A 53 9.47 1.43 -4.54
CA THR A 53 10.78 1.95 -4.12
C THR A 53 10.73 2.69 -2.79
N HIS A 54 9.52 3.01 -2.32
CA HIS A 54 9.36 3.72 -1.06
C HIS A 54 9.90 2.88 0.12
N PRO A 55 10.71 3.47 1.01
CA PRO A 55 11.37 2.73 2.11
C PRO A 55 10.43 1.97 3.03
N SER A 56 9.15 2.38 3.12
CA SER A 56 8.14 1.69 3.92
C SER A 56 7.81 0.29 3.40
N PHE A 57 8.09 -0.01 2.13
CA PHE A 57 7.86 -1.31 1.50
C PHE A 57 9.12 -2.17 1.40
N GLY A 58 10.26 -1.65 1.84
CA GLY A 58 11.50 -2.42 1.88
C GLY A 58 11.48 -3.51 2.95
N ASP A 59 11.95 -4.70 2.59
CA ASP A 59 12.08 -5.85 3.49
C ASP A 59 13.53 -6.13 3.91
N SER A 60 14.50 -5.43 3.32
CA SER A 60 15.93 -5.66 3.51
C SER A 60 16.47 -5.23 4.88
N LYS A 61 15.75 -4.39 5.60
CA LYS A 61 16.14 -3.85 6.91
C LYS A 61 15.58 -4.66 8.09
N SER A 62 14.73 -5.63 7.82
CA SER A 62 14.19 -6.48 8.87
C SER A 62 15.24 -7.48 9.35
N ASN A 63 15.53 -7.47 10.64
CA ASN A 63 16.37 -8.50 11.29
C ASN A 63 15.65 -9.87 11.31
N HIS A 64 14.36 -9.88 11.07
CA HIS A 64 13.52 -11.07 11.01
C HIS A 64 12.78 -11.09 9.65
N PRO A 65 13.39 -11.69 8.62
CA PRO A 65 12.71 -11.83 7.34
C PRO A 65 11.54 -12.82 7.49
N TYR A 66 10.33 -12.29 7.58
CA TYR A 66 9.13 -13.13 7.61
C TYR A 66 8.89 -13.77 6.23
N PRO A 67 8.43 -15.00 6.21
CA PRO A 67 8.08 -15.66 4.95
C PRO A 67 6.83 -15.03 4.34
N VAL A 68 6.71 -15.09 3.03
CA VAL A 68 5.43 -14.84 2.38
C VAL A 68 4.43 -15.87 2.91
N PRO A 69 3.22 -15.46 3.37
CA PRO A 69 2.24 -16.38 3.90
C PRO A 69 1.91 -17.50 2.90
N ALA A 70 1.95 -18.74 3.36
CA ALA A 70 1.80 -19.92 2.50
C ALA A 70 0.43 -19.98 1.78
N HIS A 71 -0.58 -19.30 2.30
CA HIS A 71 -1.91 -19.19 1.70
C HIS A 71 -2.02 -18.08 0.65
N PHE A 72 -0.99 -17.25 0.49
CA PHE A 72 -0.99 -16.21 -0.52
C PHE A 72 -0.80 -16.81 -1.91
N SER A 73 -1.75 -16.56 -2.80
CA SER A 73 -1.76 -17.04 -4.18
C SER A 73 -1.85 -15.90 -5.21
N GLY A 74 -1.54 -14.68 -4.79
CA GLY A 74 -1.53 -13.51 -5.66
C GLY A 74 -0.33 -13.48 -6.62
N ILE A 75 -0.32 -12.46 -7.46
CA ILE A 75 0.75 -12.24 -8.43
C ILE A 75 1.43 -10.89 -8.20
N CYS A 76 2.67 -10.81 -8.62
CA CYS A 76 3.37 -9.54 -8.82
C CYS A 76 3.39 -9.26 -10.32
N GLU A 77 2.50 -8.41 -10.78
CA GLU A 77 2.38 -8.10 -12.19
C GLU A 77 3.55 -7.23 -12.65
N VAL A 78 4.20 -7.64 -13.73
CA VAL A 78 5.34 -6.91 -14.29
C VAL A 78 4.85 -6.03 -15.42
N THR A 79 5.15 -4.74 -15.32
CA THR A 79 4.90 -3.76 -16.38
C THR A 79 6.15 -2.93 -16.61
N ARG A 80 6.09 -2.00 -17.58
CA ARG A 80 7.18 -1.05 -17.83
C ARG A 80 7.55 -0.25 -16.57
N ASP A 81 6.53 0.25 -15.86
CA ASP A 81 6.70 1.14 -14.71
C ASP A 81 6.72 0.38 -13.38
N PHE A 82 6.53 -0.94 -13.43
CA PHE A 82 6.59 -1.85 -12.28
C PHE A 82 7.40 -3.09 -12.67
N PRO A 83 8.75 -2.97 -12.72
CA PRO A 83 9.62 -4.01 -13.26
C PRO A 83 9.69 -5.26 -12.36
N SER A 84 10.27 -6.33 -12.89
CA SER A 84 10.54 -7.53 -12.10
C SER A 84 11.41 -7.19 -10.88
N GLY A 85 11.03 -7.75 -9.72
CA GLY A 85 11.68 -7.45 -8.44
C GLY A 85 11.06 -6.30 -7.66
N SER A 86 9.99 -5.67 -8.17
CA SER A 86 9.23 -4.65 -7.43
C SER A 86 8.51 -5.20 -6.20
N CYS A 87 8.07 -6.47 -6.25
CA CYS A 87 7.54 -7.13 -5.06
C CYS A 87 8.64 -7.80 -4.24
N ASN A 88 8.36 -7.97 -2.97
CA ASN A 88 9.25 -8.57 -1.98
C ASN A 88 8.42 -9.30 -0.91
N ARG A 89 8.99 -9.61 0.24
CA ARG A 89 8.27 -10.31 1.33
C ARG A 89 7.27 -9.42 2.06
N LYS A 90 7.37 -8.10 1.96
CA LYS A 90 6.43 -7.15 2.53
C LYS A 90 5.36 -6.76 1.51
N LEU A 91 5.76 -6.32 0.33
CA LEU A 91 4.88 -6.11 -0.81
C LEU A 91 4.77 -7.43 -1.58
N VAL A 92 3.89 -8.31 -1.12
CA VAL A 92 3.83 -9.70 -1.61
C VAL A 92 3.18 -9.83 -2.99
N GLY A 93 2.43 -8.83 -3.43
CA GLY A 93 1.83 -8.82 -4.77
C GLY A 93 1.26 -7.48 -5.15
N ALA A 94 1.12 -7.26 -6.45
CA ALA A 94 0.51 -6.07 -7.00
C ALA A 94 -0.11 -6.38 -8.36
N ARG A 95 -1.22 -5.73 -8.68
CA ARG A 95 -1.95 -5.92 -9.94
C ARG A 95 -2.69 -4.64 -10.32
N HIS A 96 -2.81 -4.37 -11.61
CA HIS A 96 -3.63 -3.28 -12.12
C HIS A 96 -4.89 -3.78 -12.84
N PHE A 97 -5.87 -2.90 -13.00
CA PHE A 97 -7.16 -3.22 -13.61
C PHE A 97 -7.56 -2.18 -14.68
N ALA A 98 -6.58 -1.71 -15.46
CA ALA A 98 -6.79 -0.70 -16.50
C ALA A 98 -7.61 -1.19 -17.71
N ALA A 99 -7.80 -2.49 -17.88
CA ALA A 99 -8.45 -3.06 -19.06
C ALA A 99 -9.83 -2.45 -19.35
N SER A 100 -10.64 -2.19 -18.32
CA SER A 100 -11.96 -1.58 -18.49
C SER A 100 -11.86 -0.14 -19.00
N ALA A 101 -10.94 0.65 -18.46
CA ALA A 101 -10.71 2.04 -18.89
C ALA A 101 -10.20 2.09 -20.33
N ILE A 102 -9.29 1.21 -20.70
CA ILE A 102 -8.75 1.08 -22.05
C ILE A 102 -9.87 0.73 -23.04
N THR A 103 -10.68 -0.28 -22.72
CA THR A 103 -11.79 -0.72 -23.59
C THR A 103 -12.85 0.35 -23.77
N ARG A 104 -13.11 1.16 -22.75
CA ARG A 104 -14.06 2.27 -22.82
C ARG A 104 -13.49 3.51 -23.50
N GLY A 105 -12.22 3.55 -23.86
CA GLY A 105 -11.55 4.69 -24.49
C GLY A 105 -11.37 5.91 -23.57
N ILE A 106 -11.45 5.70 -22.25
CA ILE A 106 -11.22 6.76 -21.25
C ILE A 106 -9.80 6.75 -20.69
N PHE A 107 -9.00 5.76 -21.07
CA PHE A 107 -7.58 5.66 -20.69
C PHE A 107 -6.73 6.60 -21.56
N ASN A 108 -6.00 7.49 -20.93
CA ASN A 108 -5.05 8.40 -21.57
C ASN A 108 -3.62 7.94 -21.31
N SER A 109 -2.99 7.29 -22.28
CA SER A 109 -1.65 6.72 -22.15
C SER A 109 -0.52 7.75 -21.90
N THR A 110 -0.81 9.05 -21.95
CA THR A 110 0.14 10.10 -21.60
C THR A 110 0.04 10.55 -20.14
N GLN A 111 -1.03 10.18 -19.46
CA GLN A 111 -1.32 10.57 -18.08
C GLN A 111 -1.59 9.35 -17.18
N ASP A 112 -2.17 8.29 -17.75
CA ASP A 112 -2.58 7.12 -16.99
C ASP A 112 -1.54 5.99 -17.12
N TYR A 113 -1.43 5.21 -16.07
CA TYR A 113 -0.55 4.04 -16.00
C TYR A 113 -1.37 2.76 -16.05
N ALA A 114 -1.14 1.92 -17.07
CA ALA A 114 -1.60 0.53 -17.07
C ALA A 114 -0.58 -0.33 -16.32
N SER A 115 -0.44 -0.06 -15.03
CA SER A 115 0.60 -0.58 -14.16
C SER A 115 0.14 -0.57 -12.70
N PRO A 116 0.67 -1.44 -11.83
CA PRO A 116 0.52 -1.31 -10.39
C PRO A 116 1.21 -0.08 -9.81
N PHE A 117 2.09 0.58 -10.57
CA PHE A 117 2.80 1.78 -10.13
C PHE A 117 1.84 2.94 -9.86
N ASP A 118 2.05 3.63 -8.74
CA ASP A 118 1.26 4.80 -8.37
C ASP A 118 1.72 6.04 -9.13
N GLY A 119 1.01 6.35 -10.20
CA GLY A 119 1.26 7.56 -10.99
C GLY A 119 0.56 8.82 -10.46
N ASP A 120 -0.38 8.65 -9.54
CA ASP A 120 -1.17 9.74 -8.94
C ASP A 120 -0.54 10.24 -7.62
N GLY A 121 0.06 9.33 -6.86
CA GLY A 121 0.67 9.61 -5.56
C GLY A 121 -0.34 9.63 -4.40
N HIS A 122 -1.57 9.17 -4.61
CA HIS A 122 -2.56 9.04 -3.54
C HIS A 122 -2.38 7.74 -2.76
N GLY A 123 -2.13 6.62 -3.47
CA GLY A 123 -2.08 5.29 -2.89
C GLY A 123 -0.76 4.96 -2.16
N THR A 124 0.27 5.78 -2.33
CA THR A 124 1.60 5.51 -1.71
C THR A 124 1.84 6.29 -0.42
#